data_0f95182e6c660c1fad5096de2415ccf2
#
_entry.id   0f95182e6c660c1fad5096de2415ccf2
#
_cell.length_a   1.000
_cell.length_b   1.000
_cell.length_c   1.000
_cell.angle_alpha   90.00
_cell.angle_beta   90.00
_cell.angle_gamma   90.00
#
_symmetry.space_group_name_H-M   'P 1'
#
loop_
_entity.id
_entity.type
_entity.pdbx_description
1 polymer ?
#
loop_
_entity_poly.entity_id
_entity_poly.type
_entity_poly.pdbx_seq_one_letter_code
_entity_poly.pdbx_strand_id
1 'polypeptide(L)'
;MGKPQELIEAPLSKEELAVRYRALYDDPCYANVPGKIELDVWGRVLMTPPSAYHGFIQGRLSQKLAALGGETLVEAPIATNMGLFVADLAWASTGFMSAHRAEISLTRAPQICIEVVSPSNSIKELEEKKSAYLEAGAEEVWIVYPQSKRCEFYGAQGLLQRSRYAVDLAGLFD
;
A
#
# COMPACT_ATOMS: atom_id res chain seq x y z
N MET A 1 -23.16 14.24 20.74
CA MET A 1 -22.45 13.44 21.75
C MET A 1 -21.86 12.24 21.03
N GLY A 2 -20.54 12.28 20.75
CA GLY A 2 -19.84 11.16 20.13
C GLY A 2 -19.84 9.96 21.09
N LYS A 3 -20.09 8.75 20.57
CA LYS A 3 -19.91 7.53 21.36
C LYS A 3 -18.47 7.50 21.88
N PRO A 4 -18.24 7.11 23.15
CA PRO A 4 -16.88 6.93 23.67
C PRO A 4 -16.16 5.94 22.76
N GLN A 5 -14.94 6.30 22.35
CA GLN A 5 -14.06 5.42 21.60
C GLN A 5 -13.77 4.22 22.51
N GLU A 6 -14.26 3.04 22.18
CA GLU A 6 -13.95 1.82 22.91
C GLU A 6 -12.42 1.67 22.94
N LEU A 7 -11.87 1.56 24.13
CA LEU A 7 -10.46 1.24 24.33
C LEU A 7 -10.25 -0.18 23.82
N ILE A 8 -9.58 -0.31 22.68
CA ILE A 8 -9.22 -1.60 22.12
C ILE A 8 -8.04 -2.12 22.95
N GLU A 9 -8.30 -3.14 23.77
CA GLU A 9 -7.32 -3.70 24.71
C GLU A 9 -6.28 -4.61 24.05
N ALA A 10 -6.53 -5.07 22.82
CA ALA A 10 -5.63 -5.94 22.05
C ALA A 10 -5.53 -5.49 20.59
N PRO A 11 -4.40 -5.79 19.90
CA PRO A 11 -4.29 -5.57 18.47
C PRO A 11 -5.39 -6.31 17.69
N LEU A 12 -5.92 -5.64 16.66
CA LEU A 12 -6.92 -6.21 15.75
C LEU A 12 -6.27 -7.19 14.77
N SER A 13 -6.97 -8.26 14.46
CA SER A 13 -6.62 -9.13 13.32
C SER A 13 -6.81 -8.41 12.00
N LYS A 14 -6.21 -8.91 10.93
CA LYS A 14 -6.39 -8.33 9.59
C LYS A 14 -7.85 -8.36 9.12
N GLU A 15 -8.61 -9.37 9.51
CA GLU A 15 -10.04 -9.48 9.22
C GLU A 15 -10.85 -8.38 9.93
N GLU A 16 -10.56 -8.12 11.20
CA GLU A 16 -11.18 -7.04 11.98
C GLU A 16 -10.79 -5.66 11.44
N LEU A 17 -9.53 -5.47 11.01
CA LEU A 17 -9.07 -4.25 10.35
C LEU A 17 -9.80 -4.03 9.03
N ALA A 18 -10.01 -5.08 8.23
CA ALA A 18 -10.77 -4.99 6.98
C ALA A 18 -12.23 -4.60 7.22
N VAL A 19 -12.87 -5.18 8.26
CA VAL A 19 -14.23 -4.81 8.66
C VAL A 19 -14.29 -3.35 9.11
N ARG A 20 -13.33 -2.91 9.93
CA ARG A 20 -13.27 -1.52 10.40
C ARG A 20 -13.03 -0.54 9.24
N TYR A 21 -12.15 -0.87 8.32
CA TYR A 21 -11.91 -0.05 7.13
C TYR A 21 -13.16 0.05 6.25
N ARG A 22 -13.89 -1.04 6.08
CA ARG A 22 -15.18 -1.04 5.37
C ARG A 22 -16.16 -0.08 6.03
N ALA A 23 -16.27 -0.09 7.35
CA ALA A 23 -17.14 0.81 8.09
C ALA A 23 -16.76 2.29 7.89
N LEU A 24 -15.46 2.62 7.79
CA LEU A 24 -15.00 3.97 7.48
C LEU A 24 -15.29 4.36 6.02
N TYR A 25 -15.12 3.43 5.09
CA TYR A 25 -15.43 3.64 3.68
C TYR A 25 -16.91 3.95 3.45
N ASP A 26 -17.79 3.29 4.19
CA ASP A 26 -19.25 3.50 4.09
C ASP A 26 -19.75 4.70 4.93
N ASP A 27 -18.90 5.33 5.77
CA ASP A 27 -19.28 6.46 6.63
C ASP A 27 -19.18 7.80 5.89
N PRO A 28 -20.30 8.55 5.74
CA PRO A 28 -20.32 9.85 5.09
C PRO A 28 -19.34 10.87 5.69
N CYS A 29 -18.97 10.74 6.96
CA CYS A 29 -18.00 11.63 7.61
C CYS A 29 -16.62 11.54 6.97
N TYR A 30 -16.27 10.42 6.35
CA TYR A 30 -14.98 10.20 5.68
C TYR A 30 -15.05 10.40 4.15
N ALA A 31 -16.23 10.58 3.56
CA ALA A 31 -16.42 10.68 2.11
C ALA A 31 -15.62 11.83 1.44
N ASN A 32 -15.27 12.87 2.19
CA ASN A 32 -14.55 14.05 1.68
C ASN A 32 -13.24 14.31 2.40
N VAL A 33 -12.71 13.31 3.09
CA VAL A 33 -11.45 13.45 3.81
C VAL A 33 -10.30 13.42 2.80
N PRO A 34 -9.39 14.41 2.78
CA PRO A 34 -8.29 14.46 1.84
C PRO A 34 -7.18 13.47 2.25
N GLY A 35 -6.64 12.73 1.27
CA GLY A 35 -5.52 11.82 1.46
C GLY A 35 -5.94 10.37 1.71
N LYS A 36 -4.94 9.54 1.96
CA LYS A 36 -5.14 8.13 2.27
C LYS A 36 -5.61 7.94 3.70
N ILE A 37 -6.52 6.99 3.90
CA ILE A 37 -6.90 6.51 5.22
C ILE A 37 -6.22 5.16 5.43
N GLU A 38 -5.37 5.07 6.42
CA GLU A 38 -4.73 3.85 6.89
C GLU A 38 -5.18 3.56 8.33
N LEU A 39 -5.01 2.34 8.79
CA LEU A 39 -5.29 1.97 10.19
C LEU A 39 -4.04 1.34 10.81
N ASP A 40 -3.68 1.78 11.99
CA ASP A 40 -2.70 1.04 12.78
C ASP A 40 -3.28 -0.27 13.31
N VAL A 41 -2.47 -1.05 13.99
CA VAL A 41 -2.86 -2.37 14.53
C VAL A 41 -3.99 -2.29 15.56
N TRP A 42 -4.24 -1.14 16.15
CA TRP A 42 -5.40 -0.92 17.04
C TRP A 42 -6.60 -0.31 16.31
N GLY A 43 -6.55 -0.21 14.99
CA GLY A 43 -7.61 0.36 14.17
C GLY A 43 -7.76 1.87 14.30
N ARG A 44 -6.72 2.60 14.75
CA ARG A 44 -6.73 4.07 14.77
C ARG A 44 -6.44 4.59 13.38
N VAL A 45 -7.17 5.63 12.98
CA VAL A 45 -7.03 6.24 11.65
C VAL A 45 -5.73 7.05 11.56
N LEU A 46 -4.96 6.76 10.52
CA LEU A 46 -3.79 7.52 10.10
C LEU A 46 -4.08 8.15 8.73
N MET A 47 -3.58 9.37 8.51
CA MET A 47 -3.83 10.11 7.27
C MET A 47 -2.56 10.80 6.80
N THR A 48 -2.29 10.72 5.48
CA THR A 48 -1.15 11.39 4.86
C THR A 48 -1.64 12.25 3.70
N PRO A 49 -1.31 13.55 3.67
CA PRO A 49 -1.70 14.43 2.57
C PRO A 49 -0.93 14.07 1.30
N PRO A 50 -1.58 14.09 0.11
CA PRO A 50 -0.93 13.84 -1.16
C PRO A 50 -0.06 15.01 -1.61
N SER A 51 0.94 14.74 -2.47
CA SER A 51 1.67 15.77 -3.21
C SER A 51 1.60 15.53 -4.72
N ALA A 52 1.65 16.60 -5.53
CA ALA A 52 1.61 16.49 -6.98
C ALA A 52 2.78 15.66 -7.54
N TYR A 53 3.98 15.80 -6.97
CA TYR A 53 5.16 15.06 -7.41
C TYR A 53 5.04 13.57 -7.08
N HIS A 54 4.46 13.24 -5.93
CA HIS A 54 4.16 11.85 -5.58
C HIS A 54 3.22 11.23 -6.62
N GLY A 55 2.10 11.88 -6.93
CA GLY A 55 1.16 11.43 -7.96
C GLY A 55 1.78 11.30 -9.36
N PHE A 56 2.73 12.19 -9.72
CA PHE A 56 3.46 12.09 -10.98
C PHE A 56 4.29 10.80 -11.05
N ILE A 57 5.04 10.46 -10.00
CA ILE A 57 5.82 9.21 -9.94
C ILE A 57 4.90 7.99 -9.96
N GLN A 58 3.78 8.01 -9.21
CA GLN A 58 2.77 6.94 -9.26
C GLN A 58 2.25 6.72 -10.69
N GLY A 59 1.91 7.80 -11.40
CA GLY A 59 1.43 7.71 -12.78
C GLY A 59 2.44 7.08 -13.72
N ARG A 60 3.72 7.45 -13.63
CA ARG A 60 4.80 6.87 -14.43
C ARG A 60 5.05 5.41 -14.10
N LEU A 61 5.07 5.04 -12.83
CA LEU A 61 5.21 3.65 -12.41
C LEU A 61 4.05 2.80 -12.92
N SER A 62 2.82 3.30 -12.84
CA SER A 62 1.64 2.61 -13.38
C SER A 62 1.78 2.30 -14.86
N GLN A 63 2.24 3.26 -15.67
CA GLN A 63 2.49 3.04 -17.09
C GLN A 63 3.57 1.97 -17.36
N LYS A 64 4.63 1.96 -16.55
CA LYS A 64 5.72 0.99 -16.67
C LYS A 64 5.28 -0.43 -16.25
N LEU A 65 4.49 -0.55 -15.20
CA LEU A 65 3.94 -1.83 -14.74
C LEU A 65 2.94 -2.42 -15.74
N ALA A 66 2.27 -1.60 -16.55
CA ALA A 66 1.36 -2.08 -17.58
C ALA A 66 2.03 -3.03 -18.60
N ALA A 67 3.35 -2.94 -18.79
CA ALA A 67 4.11 -3.84 -19.66
C ALA A 67 4.13 -5.31 -19.16
N LEU A 68 3.84 -5.54 -17.88
CA LEU A 68 3.75 -6.89 -17.30
C LEU A 68 2.42 -7.60 -17.65
N GLY A 69 1.46 -6.89 -18.25
CA GLY A 69 0.07 -7.36 -18.26
C GLY A 69 -0.53 -7.32 -16.86
N GLY A 70 -1.63 -8.03 -16.62
CA GLY A 70 -2.32 -7.96 -15.31
C GLY A 70 -2.94 -6.57 -15.05
N GLU A 71 -3.01 -6.19 -13.79
CA GLU A 71 -3.66 -4.96 -13.35
C GLU A 71 -2.76 -4.17 -12.41
N THR A 72 -2.76 -2.84 -12.56
CA THR A 72 -2.11 -1.93 -11.61
C THR A 72 -3.18 -1.26 -10.76
N LEU A 73 -3.02 -1.36 -9.44
CA LEU A 73 -3.87 -0.67 -8.48
C LEU A 73 -3.12 0.56 -7.97
N VAL A 74 -3.81 1.69 -7.95
CA VAL A 74 -3.32 2.93 -7.33
C VAL A 74 -4.01 3.06 -5.98
N GLU A 75 -3.24 3.34 -4.94
CA GLU A 75 -3.74 3.45 -3.56
C GLU A 75 -4.50 2.19 -3.13
N ALA A 76 -3.78 1.06 -3.12
CA ALA A 76 -4.35 -0.25 -2.80
C ALA A 76 -4.40 -0.50 -1.28
N PRO A 77 -5.60 -0.53 -0.65
CA PRO A 77 -5.71 -0.84 0.76
C PRO A 77 -5.51 -2.34 1.01
N ILE A 78 -4.58 -2.67 1.92
CA ILE A 78 -4.19 -4.05 2.26
C ILE A 78 -4.27 -4.23 3.76
N ALA A 79 -5.14 -5.12 4.22
CA ALA A 79 -5.23 -5.51 5.61
C ALA A 79 -4.14 -6.55 5.93
N THR A 80 -3.34 -6.24 6.93
CA THR A 80 -2.20 -7.06 7.39
C THR A 80 -2.30 -7.31 8.89
N ASN A 81 -1.43 -8.16 9.43
CA ASN A 81 -1.34 -8.38 10.87
C ASN A 81 -0.69 -7.19 11.62
N MET A 82 -0.12 -6.21 10.90
CA MET A 82 0.55 -5.03 11.47
C MET A 82 -0.27 -3.74 11.33
N GLY A 83 -1.41 -3.80 10.64
CA GLY A 83 -2.27 -2.66 10.35
C GLY A 83 -2.95 -2.81 9.00
N LEU A 84 -3.76 -1.83 8.63
CA LEU A 84 -4.26 -1.68 7.26
C LEU A 84 -3.52 -0.53 6.60
N PHE A 85 -2.68 -0.85 5.64
CA PHE A 85 -1.86 0.10 4.90
C PHE A 85 -2.39 0.28 3.49
N VAL A 86 -2.17 1.46 2.91
CA VAL A 86 -2.54 1.76 1.53
C VAL A 86 -1.26 1.89 0.71
N ALA A 87 -0.90 0.84 -0.02
CA ALA A 87 0.23 0.88 -0.92
C ALA A 87 0.03 1.95 -2.01
N ASP A 88 1.05 2.76 -2.29
CA ASP A 88 0.97 3.82 -3.31
C ASP A 88 0.61 3.26 -4.67
N LEU A 89 1.22 2.12 -5.03
CA LEU A 89 0.83 1.29 -6.15
C LEU A 89 0.95 -0.19 -5.77
N ALA A 90 0.20 -1.00 -6.48
CA ALA A 90 0.40 -2.44 -6.49
C ALA A 90 0.20 -2.99 -7.91
N TRP A 91 0.90 -4.06 -8.24
CA TRP A 91 0.64 -4.82 -9.44
C TRP A 91 0.15 -6.21 -9.09
N ALA A 92 -0.89 -6.63 -9.77
CA ALA A 92 -1.54 -7.92 -9.56
C ALA A 92 -1.70 -8.68 -10.88
N SER A 93 -1.49 -9.99 -10.85
CA SER A 93 -1.82 -10.85 -11.97
C SER A 93 -3.33 -10.87 -12.23
N THR A 94 -3.74 -11.18 -13.46
CA THR A 94 -5.17 -11.35 -13.80
C THR A 94 -5.85 -12.39 -12.90
N GLY A 95 -5.15 -13.47 -12.53
CA GLY A 95 -5.67 -14.49 -11.62
C GLY A 95 -5.93 -13.96 -10.22
N PHE A 96 -5.01 -13.15 -9.69
CA PHE A 96 -5.20 -12.49 -8.39
C PHE A 96 -6.42 -11.55 -8.44
N MET A 97 -6.50 -10.69 -9.45
CA MET A 97 -7.62 -9.76 -9.57
C MET A 97 -8.96 -10.45 -9.79
N SER A 98 -9.00 -11.56 -10.50
CA SER A 98 -10.25 -12.33 -10.64
C SER A 98 -10.79 -12.83 -9.30
N ALA A 99 -9.91 -13.14 -8.34
CA ALA A 99 -10.31 -13.61 -7.01
C ALA A 99 -10.65 -12.46 -6.04
N HIS A 100 -10.00 -11.30 -6.17
CA HIS A 100 -10.02 -10.25 -5.14
C HIS A 100 -10.66 -8.91 -5.57
N ARG A 101 -11.08 -8.75 -6.83
CA ARG A 101 -11.56 -7.47 -7.37
C ARG A 101 -12.78 -6.86 -6.67
N ALA A 102 -13.52 -7.64 -5.91
CA ALA A 102 -14.73 -7.19 -5.19
C ALA A 102 -14.42 -6.75 -3.75
N GLU A 103 -13.19 -6.94 -3.27
CA GLU A 103 -12.79 -6.54 -1.93
C GLU A 103 -12.60 -5.03 -1.85
N ILE A 104 -13.05 -4.39 -0.77
CA ILE A 104 -12.81 -2.97 -0.49
C ILE A 104 -11.40 -2.78 0.03
N SER A 105 -10.93 -3.69 0.88
CA SER A 105 -9.53 -3.81 1.27
C SER A 105 -9.08 -5.24 1.05
N LEU A 106 -7.91 -5.40 0.44
CA LEU A 106 -7.35 -6.72 0.15
C LEU A 106 -6.90 -7.38 1.45
N THR A 107 -7.27 -8.64 1.66
CA THR A 107 -6.83 -9.45 2.81
C THR A 107 -5.57 -10.27 2.49
N ARG A 108 -5.11 -10.16 1.25
CA ARG A 108 -3.84 -10.68 0.73
C ARG A 108 -3.17 -9.62 -0.12
N ALA A 109 -1.86 -9.46 0.02
CA ALA A 109 -1.13 -8.51 -0.80
C ALA A 109 -1.03 -8.97 -2.27
N PRO A 110 -1.15 -8.04 -3.25
CA PRO A 110 -0.76 -8.28 -4.64
C PRO A 110 0.71 -8.69 -4.76
N GLN A 111 1.10 -9.23 -5.91
CA GLN A 111 2.46 -9.72 -6.14
C GLN A 111 3.53 -8.64 -5.96
N ILE A 112 3.27 -7.41 -6.39
CA ILE A 112 4.17 -6.27 -6.16
C ILE A 112 3.40 -5.20 -5.39
N CYS A 113 3.98 -4.74 -4.26
CA CYS A 113 3.53 -3.56 -3.53
C CYS A 113 4.62 -2.49 -3.61
N ILE A 114 4.25 -1.24 -3.82
CA ILE A 114 5.18 -0.13 -4.05
C ILE A 114 4.85 1.03 -3.12
N GLU A 115 5.88 1.53 -2.43
CA GLU A 115 5.84 2.79 -1.68
C GLU A 115 6.75 3.82 -2.36
N VAL A 116 6.22 5.00 -2.61
CA VAL A 116 6.96 6.15 -3.12
C VAL A 116 7.30 7.06 -1.94
N VAL A 117 8.56 7.13 -1.58
CA VAL A 117 9.01 7.84 -0.39
C VAL A 117 8.75 9.35 -0.50
N SER A 118 8.07 9.88 0.49
CA SER A 118 7.86 11.32 0.68
C SER A 118 8.71 11.84 1.86
N PRO A 119 8.96 13.15 1.96
CA PRO A 119 9.72 13.71 3.08
C PRO A 119 9.13 13.47 4.46
N SER A 120 7.84 13.13 4.53
CA SER A 120 7.14 12.83 5.78
C SER A 120 7.30 11.38 6.25
N ASN A 121 7.76 10.46 5.37
CA ASN A 121 7.93 9.07 5.76
C ASN A 121 9.17 8.88 6.66
N SER A 122 8.98 8.18 7.77
CA SER A 122 10.09 7.70 8.58
C SER A 122 10.63 6.37 8.06
N ILE A 123 11.90 6.09 8.32
CA ILE A 123 12.51 4.79 8.00
C ILE A 123 11.73 3.65 8.67
N LYS A 124 11.32 3.85 9.93
CA LYS A 124 10.57 2.85 10.69
C LYS A 124 9.23 2.50 10.01
N GLU A 125 8.50 3.51 9.57
CA GLU A 125 7.23 3.33 8.85
C GLU A 125 7.40 2.53 7.56
N LEU A 126 8.43 2.85 6.76
CA LEU A 126 8.74 2.12 5.52
C LEU A 126 9.12 0.66 5.79
N GLU A 127 9.88 0.39 6.86
CA GLU A 127 10.24 -0.97 7.27
C GLU A 127 9.01 -1.76 7.74
N GLU A 128 8.11 -1.12 8.50
CA GLU A 128 6.85 -1.72 8.94
C GLU A 128 5.95 -2.09 7.75
N LYS A 129 5.72 -1.17 6.82
CA LYS A 129 4.93 -1.40 5.61
C LYS A 129 5.53 -2.51 4.74
N LYS A 130 6.84 -2.46 4.50
CA LYS A 130 7.57 -3.48 3.75
C LYS A 130 7.35 -4.88 4.35
N SER A 131 7.57 -5.02 5.64
CA SER A 131 7.39 -6.29 6.35
C SER A 131 5.94 -6.76 6.27
N ALA A 132 4.99 -5.85 6.52
CA ALA A 132 3.57 -6.15 6.48
C ALA A 132 3.10 -6.66 5.12
N TYR A 133 3.55 -6.04 4.01
CA TYR A 133 3.18 -6.50 2.67
C TYR A 133 3.79 -7.86 2.32
N LEU A 134 5.06 -8.10 2.67
CA LEU A 134 5.70 -9.39 2.45
C LEU A 134 5.01 -10.51 3.24
N GLU A 135 4.67 -10.26 4.52
CA GLU A 135 3.92 -11.21 5.34
C GLU A 135 2.49 -11.45 4.82
N ALA A 136 1.86 -10.43 4.25
CA ALA A 136 0.54 -10.54 3.62
C ALA A 136 0.57 -11.25 2.27
N GLY A 137 1.74 -11.63 1.74
CA GLY A 137 1.92 -12.45 0.57
C GLY A 137 2.42 -11.74 -0.68
N ALA A 138 2.93 -10.50 -0.58
CA ALA A 138 3.64 -9.87 -1.68
C ALA A 138 4.89 -10.67 -2.04
N GLU A 139 5.16 -10.82 -3.33
CA GLU A 139 6.38 -11.45 -3.83
C GLU A 139 7.55 -10.46 -3.80
N GLU A 140 7.25 -9.20 -4.09
CA GLU A 140 8.19 -8.09 -3.98
C GLU A 140 7.54 -6.84 -3.38
N VAL A 141 8.33 -6.11 -2.62
CA VAL A 141 8.03 -4.74 -2.20
C VAL A 141 9.08 -3.81 -2.79
N TRP A 142 8.65 -2.78 -3.49
CA TRP A 142 9.54 -1.78 -4.07
C TRP A 142 9.46 -0.49 -3.26
N ILE A 143 10.61 0.03 -2.87
CA ILE A 143 10.71 1.35 -2.24
C ILE A 143 11.36 2.30 -3.24
N VAL A 144 10.60 3.29 -3.66
CA VAL A 144 11.01 4.27 -4.67
C VAL A 144 11.38 5.57 -3.98
N TYR A 145 12.60 6.03 -4.18
CA TYR A 145 13.17 7.26 -3.58
C TYR A 145 13.31 8.34 -4.65
N PRO A 146 12.30 9.22 -4.85
CA PRO A 146 12.33 10.22 -5.92
C PRO A 146 13.49 11.21 -5.80
N GLN A 147 13.84 11.63 -4.58
CA GLN A 147 14.91 12.61 -4.35
C GLN A 147 16.29 12.08 -4.73
N SER A 148 16.57 10.82 -4.48
CA SER A 148 17.85 10.18 -4.84
C SER A 148 17.79 9.41 -6.15
N LYS A 149 16.65 9.46 -6.86
CA LYS A 149 16.40 8.78 -8.14
C LYS A 149 16.74 7.28 -8.07
N ARG A 150 16.32 6.63 -7.00
CA ARG A 150 16.67 5.23 -6.68
C ARG A 150 15.43 4.39 -6.42
N CYS A 151 15.48 3.12 -6.83
CA CYS A 151 14.52 2.10 -6.47
C CYS A 151 15.23 0.95 -5.76
N GLU A 152 14.64 0.47 -4.70
CA GLU A 152 15.05 -0.73 -3.99
C GLU A 152 13.97 -1.78 -4.08
N PHE A 153 14.36 -3.04 -4.24
CA PHE A 153 13.47 -4.17 -4.42
C PHE A 153 13.70 -5.15 -3.27
N TYR A 154 12.65 -5.56 -2.61
CA TYR A 154 12.71 -6.49 -1.49
C TYR A 154 11.85 -7.71 -1.77
N GLY A 155 12.37 -8.89 -1.51
CA GLY A 155 11.63 -10.15 -1.47
C GLY A 155 11.65 -10.75 -0.07
N ALA A 156 11.09 -11.94 0.10
CA ALA A 156 11.00 -12.62 1.39
C ALA A 156 12.37 -12.84 2.09
N GLN A 157 13.47 -12.85 1.34
CA GLN A 157 14.82 -13.03 1.87
C GLN A 157 15.60 -11.71 2.03
N GLY A 158 14.94 -10.56 1.85
CA GLY A 158 15.54 -9.23 1.99
C GLY A 158 15.77 -8.51 0.66
N LEU A 159 16.76 -7.62 0.65
CA LEU A 159 17.10 -6.78 -0.50
C LEU A 159 17.54 -7.61 -1.71
N LEU A 160 16.92 -7.34 -2.85
CA LEU A 160 17.26 -7.96 -4.14
C LEU A 160 18.21 -7.04 -4.92
N GLN A 161 19.12 -7.62 -5.70
CA GLN A 161 19.98 -6.85 -6.62
C GLN A 161 19.18 -6.18 -7.74
N ARG A 162 18.09 -6.79 -8.16
CA ARG A 162 17.13 -6.29 -9.15
C ARG A 162 15.77 -6.96 -8.93
N SER A 163 14.71 -6.34 -9.44
CA SER A 163 13.40 -6.99 -9.51
C SER A 163 13.45 -8.26 -10.35
N ARG A 164 12.67 -9.26 -9.99
CA ARG A 164 12.40 -10.46 -10.80
C ARG A 164 11.45 -10.17 -11.95
N TYR A 165 10.69 -9.08 -11.85
CA TYR A 165 9.76 -8.63 -12.87
C TYR A 165 10.48 -7.77 -13.90
N ALA A 166 10.27 -8.05 -15.19
CA ALA A 166 10.93 -7.36 -16.29
C ALA A 166 10.27 -6.00 -16.56
N VAL A 167 10.50 -5.03 -15.69
CA VAL A 167 10.02 -3.65 -15.82
C VAL A 167 11.17 -2.71 -16.11
N ASP A 168 11.06 -1.96 -17.21
CA ASP A 168 12.03 -0.91 -17.53
C ASP A 168 11.68 0.37 -16.75
N LEU A 169 12.52 0.71 -15.78
CA LEU A 169 12.40 1.91 -14.97
C LEU A 169 13.19 3.11 -15.52
N ALA A 170 13.81 2.99 -16.71
CA ALA A 170 14.50 4.12 -17.35
C ALA A 170 13.53 5.31 -17.51
N GLY A 171 14.02 6.53 -17.21
CA GLY A 171 13.23 7.76 -17.31
C GLY A 171 12.11 7.91 -16.25
N LEU A 172 12.08 7.08 -15.23
CA LEU A 172 11.06 7.18 -14.17
C LEU A 172 11.07 8.56 -13.47
N PHE A 173 12.22 9.14 -13.31
CA PHE A 173 12.44 10.37 -12.53
C PHE A 173 12.73 11.62 -13.40
N ASP A 174 12.61 11.52 -14.71
CA ASP A 174 12.98 12.60 -15.66
C ASP A 174 11.83 13.59 -15.89
#